data_7585fcace19da4e94d39a67cf3d6b784
#
_entry.id   7585fcace19da4e94d39a67cf3d6b784
#
_cell.length_a   1.000
_cell.length_b   1.000
_cell.length_c   1.000
_cell.angle_alpha   90.00
_cell.angle_beta   90.00
_cell.angle_gamma   90.00
#
_symmetry.space_group_name_H-M   'P 1'
#
loop_
_entity.id
_entity.type
_entity.pdbx_description
1 polymer ?
#
loop_
_entity_poly.entity_id
_entity_poly.type
_entity_poly.pdbx_seq_one_letter_code
_entity_poly.pdbx_strand_id
1 'polypeptide(L)'
;KSNPALLEWIRSPIFYSKNSNFPELLQQMSEKNFDPKATIYHYLHMASKNYREFLQGENVKLKKYFYVLRPILACKWLEEKATLPPVEFDRLITELPLERSVLDEIEKLLIKKKAGTELDVGLKIKVLNQFLEEQIHYYGQYVKGIEKGSGIDIEVLNTLFRDMLFEAYEKEHK
;
A
#
# COMPACT_ATOMS: atom_id res chain seq x y z
N LYS A 1 9.00 -14.02 -3.07
CA LYS A 1 7.71 -13.59 -2.44
C LYS A 1 7.68 -12.06 -2.43
N SER A 2 6.61 -11.47 -2.94
CA SER A 2 6.40 -10.01 -2.80
C SER A 2 6.28 -9.65 -1.33
N ASN A 3 7.03 -8.63 -0.91
CA ASN A 3 6.90 -8.03 0.42
C ASN A 3 6.42 -6.57 0.23
N PRO A 4 5.11 -6.31 0.33
CA PRO A 4 4.57 -4.97 0.07
C PRO A 4 5.15 -3.88 0.97
N ALA A 5 5.46 -4.17 2.23
CA ALA A 5 6.09 -3.20 3.12
C ALA A 5 7.49 -2.79 2.62
N LEU A 6 8.31 -3.75 2.17
CA LEU A 6 9.60 -3.44 1.56
C LEU A 6 9.43 -2.63 0.27
N LEU A 7 8.46 -2.99 -0.57
CA LEU A 7 8.16 -2.27 -1.81
C LEU A 7 7.73 -0.81 -1.54
N GLU A 8 6.95 -0.57 -0.48
CA GLU A 8 6.61 0.79 -0.04
C GLU A 8 7.83 1.57 0.47
N TRP A 9 8.72 0.93 1.24
CA TRP A 9 9.94 1.58 1.75
C TRP A 9 10.89 2.00 0.63
N ILE A 10 11.11 1.14 -0.36
CA ILE A 10 11.97 1.43 -1.53
C ILE A 10 11.41 2.62 -2.33
N ARG A 11 10.09 2.81 -2.35
CA ARG A 11 9.40 3.88 -3.08
C ARG A 11 9.09 5.11 -2.23
N SER A 12 9.57 5.15 -0.98
CA SER A 12 9.39 6.31 -0.12
C SER A 12 10.08 7.55 -0.71
N PRO A 13 9.42 8.73 -0.72
CA PRO A 13 10.05 9.97 -1.15
C PRO A 13 11.07 10.51 -0.11
N ILE A 14 11.14 9.88 1.08
CA ILE A 14 12.03 10.30 2.16
C ILE A 14 13.31 9.46 2.10
N PHE A 15 14.43 10.11 1.85
CA PHE A 15 15.76 9.51 1.85
C PHE A 15 16.60 10.12 2.96
N TYR A 16 17.21 9.29 3.82
CA TYR A 16 18.13 9.72 4.86
C TYR A 16 19.59 9.75 4.37
N SER A 17 19.93 8.88 3.43
CA SER A 17 21.24 8.81 2.80
C SER A 17 21.11 8.17 1.41
N LYS A 18 21.89 8.64 0.45
CA LYS A 18 21.87 8.14 -0.93
C LYS A 18 23.32 7.98 -1.42
N ASN A 19 23.97 6.90 -0.99
CA ASN A 19 25.38 6.64 -1.30
C ASN A 19 25.61 5.72 -2.51
N SER A 20 24.50 5.19 -3.11
CA SER A 20 24.57 4.30 -4.28
C SER A 20 23.29 4.38 -5.10
N ASN A 21 23.28 3.79 -6.30
CA ASN A 21 22.12 3.63 -7.17
C ASN A 21 21.27 2.38 -6.82
N PHE A 22 21.62 1.68 -5.74
CA PHE A 22 20.95 0.45 -5.33
C PHE A 22 19.44 0.61 -5.10
N PRO A 23 18.94 1.66 -4.43
CA PRO A 23 17.50 1.86 -4.26
C PRO A 23 16.75 1.97 -5.59
N GLU A 24 17.30 2.67 -6.57
CA GLU A 24 16.71 2.83 -7.90
C GLU A 24 16.65 1.51 -8.67
N LEU A 25 17.71 0.70 -8.60
CA LEU A 25 17.75 -0.63 -9.19
C LEU A 25 16.72 -1.56 -8.56
N LEU A 26 16.61 -1.57 -7.24
CA LEU A 26 15.58 -2.33 -6.52
C LEU A 26 14.17 -1.87 -6.89
N GLN A 27 13.95 -0.56 -7.02
CA GLN A 27 12.66 -0.02 -7.44
C GLN A 27 12.29 -0.53 -8.84
N GLN A 28 13.17 -0.39 -9.82
CA GLN A 28 12.94 -0.86 -11.18
C GLN A 28 12.67 -2.37 -11.24
N MET A 29 13.43 -3.17 -10.47
CA MET A 29 13.21 -4.60 -10.39
C MET A 29 11.87 -4.94 -9.74
N SER A 30 11.49 -4.22 -8.69
CA SER A 30 10.22 -4.44 -8.00
C SER A 30 9.02 -4.12 -8.89
N GLU A 31 9.07 -3.06 -9.67
CA GLU A 31 8.01 -2.66 -10.60
C GLU A 31 7.78 -3.71 -11.70
N LYS A 32 8.85 -4.36 -12.16
CA LYS A 32 8.77 -5.39 -13.20
C LYS A 32 8.33 -6.76 -12.69
N ASN A 33 8.57 -7.07 -11.41
CA ASN A 33 8.51 -8.43 -10.90
C ASN A 33 7.62 -8.60 -9.65
N PHE A 34 6.80 -7.62 -9.27
CA PHE A 34 5.88 -7.81 -8.14
C PHE A 34 4.78 -8.81 -8.52
N ASP A 35 4.28 -9.53 -7.53
CA ASP A 35 3.16 -10.45 -7.67
C ASP A 35 1.86 -9.73 -7.26
N PRO A 36 0.98 -9.36 -8.21
CA PRO A 36 -0.26 -8.67 -7.90
C PRO A 36 -1.15 -9.44 -6.93
N LYS A 37 -1.26 -10.77 -7.10
CA LYS A 37 -2.04 -11.62 -6.22
C LYS A 37 -1.55 -11.58 -4.79
N ALA A 38 -0.25 -11.81 -4.58
CA ALA A 38 0.35 -11.76 -3.25
C ALA A 38 0.24 -10.37 -2.61
N THR A 39 0.34 -9.32 -3.43
CA THR A 39 0.25 -7.94 -2.97
C THR A 39 -1.18 -7.59 -2.54
N ILE A 40 -2.20 -7.97 -3.33
CA ILE A 40 -3.62 -7.79 -2.97
C ILE A 40 -3.95 -8.59 -1.70
N TYR A 41 -3.51 -9.86 -1.59
CA TYR A 41 -3.71 -10.64 -0.37
C TYR A 41 -3.16 -9.96 0.88
N HIS A 42 -1.97 -9.37 0.78
CA HIS A 42 -1.38 -8.66 1.90
C HIS A 42 -2.23 -7.45 2.33
N TYR A 43 -2.59 -6.57 1.38
CA TYR A 43 -3.40 -5.39 1.67
C TYR A 43 -4.79 -5.76 2.17
N LEU A 44 -5.44 -6.73 1.54
CA LEU A 44 -6.76 -7.21 1.96
C LEU A 44 -6.74 -7.79 3.38
N HIS A 45 -5.72 -8.58 3.71
CA HIS A 45 -5.58 -9.13 5.06
C HIS A 45 -5.39 -8.02 6.10
N MET A 46 -4.57 -7.02 5.79
CA MET A 46 -4.35 -5.86 6.63
C MET A 46 -5.65 -5.06 6.83
N ALA A 47 -6.38 -4.79 5.75
CA ALA A 47 -7.66 -4.09 5.80
C ALA A 47 -8.70 -4.85 6.63
N SER A 48 -8.90 -6.13 6.33
CA SER A 48 -9.89 -6.99 6.99
C SER A 48 -9.62 -7.13 8.50
N LYS A 49 -8.34 -7.26 8.88
CA LYS A 49 -7.95 -7.33 10.30
C LYS A 49 -8.30 -6.02 11.01
N ASN A 50 -7.86 -4.87 10.49
CA ASN A 50 -8.13 -3.57 11.12
C ASN A 50 -9.62 -3.23 11.12
N TYR A 51 -10.36 -3.57 10.06
CA TYR A 51 -11.81 -3.36 9.99
C TYR A 51 -12.54 -4.11 11.10
N ARG A 52 -12.26 -5.41 11.25
CA ARG A 52 -12.89 -6.25 12.30
C ARG A 52 -12.51 -5.81 13.71
N GLU A 53 -11.29 -5.37 13.92
CA GLU A 53 -10.79 -5.02 15.24
C GLU A 53 -11.27 -3.64 15.70
N PHE A 54 -11.41 -2.66 14.78
CA PHE A 54 -11.57 -1.27 15.19
C PHE A 54 -12.80 -0.54 14.65
N LEU A 55 -13.50 -1.06 13.63
CA LEU A 55 -14.57 -0.33 12.95
C LEU A 55 -15.95 -1.00 13.03
N GLN A 56 -16.14 -1.98 13.93
CA GLN A 56 -17.42 -2.70 14.08
C GLN A 56 -18.38 -2.03 15.07
N GLY A 57 -17.87 -1.32 16.08
CA GLY A 57 -18.66 -0.69 17.13
C GLY A 57 -19.44 0.53 16.64
N GLU A 58 -20.37 1.04 17.47
CA GLU A 58 -21.04 2.33 17.24
C GLU A 58 -20.06 3.50 17.40
N ASN A 59 -19.16 3.41 18.37
CA ASN A 59 -18.06 4.34 18.57
C ASN A 59 -16.75 3.68 18.13
N VAL A 60 -16.00 4.34 17.26
CA VAL A 60 -14.79 3.83 16.63
C VAL A 60 -13.64 4.83 16.75
N LYS A 61 -12.41 4.34 16.74
CA LYS A 61 -11.23 5.22 16.65
C LYS A 61 -11.10 5.75 15.23
N LEU A 62 -11.46 7.02 15.00
CA LEU A 62 -11.55 7.63 13.66
C LEU A 62 -10.23 7.51 12.87
N LYS A 63 -9.07 7.60 13.52
CA LYS A 63 -7.77 7.37 12.87
C LYS A 63 -7.64 6.00 12.21
N LYS A 64 -8.39 4.99 12.69
CA LYS A 64 -8.34 3.63 12.17
C LYS A 64 -9.00 3.49 10.79
N TYR A 65 -9.84 4.46 10.38
CA TYR A 65 -10.31 4.49 9.00
C TYR A 65 -9.15 4.52 8.00
N PHE A 66 -8.09 5.29 8.25
CA PHE A 66 -6.92 5.34 7.35
C PHE A 66 -6.16 4.00 7.28
N TYR A 67 -6.18 3.21 8.36
CA TYR A 67 -5.55 1.87 8.39
C TYR A 67 -6.33 0.82 7.58
N VAL A 68 -7.58 1.13 7.22
CA VAL A 68 -8.43 0.27 6.38
C VAL A 68 -8.57 0.86 4.97
N LEU A 69 -8.80 2.17 4.85
CA LEU A 69 -8.91 2.86 3.56
C LEU A 69 -7.66 2.68 2.70
N ARG A 70 -6.47 2.97 3.27
CA ARG A 70 -5.22 2.88 2.50
C ARG A 70 -5.01 1.50 1.86
N PRO A 71 -5.06 0.38 2.56
CA PRO A 71 -4.90 -0.92 1.94
C PRO A 71 -6.04 -1.29 0.98
N ILE A 72 -7.27 -0.87 1.20
CA ILE A 72 -8.37 -1.08 0.24
C ILE A 72 -8.13 -0.27 -1.04
N LEU A 73 -7.74 0.99 -0.93
CA LEU A 73 -7.39 1.81 -2.09
C LEU A 73 -6.15 1.28 -2.82
N ALA A 74 -5.22 0.66 -2.10
CA ALA A 74 -4.09 -0.03 -2.73
C ALA A 74 -4.52 -1.27 -3.52
N CYS A 75 -5.50 -2.05 -3.04
CA CYS A 75 -6.12 -3.13 -3.84
C CYS A 75 -6.78 -2.58 -5.11
N LYS A 76 -7.54 -1.48 -4.96
CA LYS A 76 -8.22 -0.84 -6.11
C LYS A 76 -7.20 -0.30 -7.12
N TRP A 77 -6.09 0.26 -6.67
CA TRP A 77 -5.01 0.70 -7.55
C TRP A 77 -4.41 -0.46 -8.36
N LEU A 78 -4.14 -1.58 -7.70
CA LEU A 78 -3.59 -2.77 -8.36
C LEU A 78 -4.53 -3.31 -9.45
N GLU A 79 -5.83 -3.27 -9.21
CA GLU A 79 -6.86 -3.66 -10.18
C GLU A 79 -6.92 -2.70 -11.36
N GLU A 80 -7.00 -1.39 -11.10
CA GLU A 80 -7.24 -0.35 -12.12
C GLU A 80 -5.98 0.00 -12.95
N LYS A 81 -4.83 0.01 -12.31
CA LYS A 81 -3.57 0.50 -12.91
C LYS A 81 -2.56 -0.60 -13.21
N ALA A 82 -2.73 -1.81 -12.68
CA ALA A 82 -1.79 -2.92 -12.79
C ALA A 82 -0.33 -2.56 -12.40
N THR A 83 -0.14 -1.57 -11.54
CA THR A 83 1.15 -1.10 -11.03
C THR A 83 1.16 -1.08 -9.52
N LEU A 84 2.35 -0.99 -8.92
CA LEU A 84 2.45 -0.84 -7.47
C LEU A 84 1.78 0.48 -7.00
N PRO A 85 0.97 0.43 -5.93
CA PRO A 85 0.26 1.61 -5.45
C PRO A 85 1.23 2.67 -4.91
N PRO A 86 0.92 3.97 -5.08
CA PRO A 86 1.74 5.06 -4.53
C PRO A 86 1.78 5.02 -3.00
N VAL A 87 2.87 5.55 -2.44
CA VAL A 87 3.02 5.69 -0.98
C VAL A 87 2.12 6.82 -0.47
N GLU A 88 1.95 7.86 -1.26
CA GLU A 88 1.17 9.04 -0.93
C GLU A 88 -0.35 8.74 -0.98
N PHE A 89 -1.01 8.95 0.17
CA PHE A 89 -2.45 8.71 0.28
C PHE A 89 -3.27 9.64 -0.62
N ASP A 90 -2.81 10.88 -0.79
CA ASP A 90 -3.50 11.87 -1.62
C ASP A 90 -3.61 11.41 -3.08
N ARG A 91 -2.56 10.74 -3.61
CA ARG A 91 -2.61 10.16 -4.95
C ARG A 91 -3.64 9.03 -5.08
N LEU A 92 -3.78 8.20 -4.06
CA LEU A 92 -4.78 7.13 -4.06
C LEU A 92 -6.21 7.68 -4.17
N ILE A 93 -6.52 8.78 -3.49
CA ILE A 93 -7.87 9.36 -3.52
C ILE A 93 -8.15 10.23 -4.74
N THR A 94 -7.11 10.79 -5.38
CA THR A 94 -7.27 11.66 -6.57
C THR A 94 -7.26 10.92 -7.89
N GLU A 95 -6.49 9.81 -7.97
CA GLU A 95 -6.28 9.07 -9.22
C GLU A 95 -7.20 7.84 -9.37
N LEU A 96 -7.94 7.47 -8.31
CA LEU A 96 -8.89 6.36 -8.36
C LEU A 96 -10.34 6.84 -8.52
N PRO A 97 -11.19 6.10 -9.26
CA PRO A 97 -12.60 6.41 -9.37
C PRO A 97 -13.32 6.03 -8.06
N LEU A 98 -13.56 7.03 -7.22
CA LEU A 98 -14.29 6.89 -5.96
C LEU A 98 -15.63 7.66 -6.04
N GLU A 99 -16.65 7.14 -5.38
CA GLU A 99 -17.92 7.84 -5.26
C GLU A 99 -17.76 9.14 -4.47
N ARG A 100 -18.48 10.18 -4.87
CA ARG A 100 -18.39 11.50 -4.24
C ARG A 100 -18.70 11.45 -2.74
N SER A 101 -19.68 10.65 -2.34
CA SER A 101 -20.05 10.44 -0.95
C SER A 101 -18.90 9.92 -0.09
N VAL A 102 -18.11 8.97 -0.65
CA VAL A 102 -16.94 8.38 0.01
C VAL A 102 -15.81 9.41 0.10
N LEU A 103 -15.54 10.13 -1.00
CA LEU A 103 -14.51 11.19 -1.04
C LEU A 103 -14.79 12.29 -0.02
N ASP A 104 -16.03 12.79 0.07
CA ASP A 104 -16.42 13.83 1.01
C ASP A 104 -16.13 13.42 2.47
N GLU A 105 -16.39 12.16 2.84
CA GLU A 105 -16.10 11.68 4.20
C GLU A 105 -14.60 11.50 4.44
N ILE A 106 -13.84 11.04 3.43
CA ILE A 106 -12.37 10.97 3.52
C ILE A 106 -11.78 12.38 3.68
N GLU A 107 -12.24 13.37 2.91
CA GLU A 107 -11.77 14.75 3.00
C GLU A 107 -12.04 15.36 4.38
N LYS A 108 -13.23 15.12 4.96
CA LYS A 108 -13.54 15.54 6.34
C LYS A 108 -12.57 14.96 7.36
N LEU A 109 -12.23 13.68 7.23
CA LEU A 109 -11.24 13.05 8.11
C LEU A 109 -9.83 13.62 7.91
N LEU A 110 -9.43 13.90 6.66
CA LEU A 110 -8.13 14.51 6.36
C LEU A 110 -8.02 15.93 6.92
N ILE A 111 -9.08 16.75 6.80
CA ILE A 111 -9.13 18.11 7.37
C ILE A 111 -8.92 18.03 8.89
N LYS A 112 -9.65 17.18 9.58
CA LYS A 112 -9.48 16.97 11.04
C LYS A 112 -8.06 16.54 11.39
N LYS A 113 -7.48 15.61 10.63
CA LYS A 113 -6.10 15.14 10.82
C LYS A 113 -5.07 16.26 10.64
N LYS A 114 -5.22 17.08 9.59
CA LYS A 114 -4.30 18.20 9.29
C LYS A 114 -4.42 19.34 10.32
N ALA A 115 -5.61 19.57 10.88
CA ALA A 115 -5.83 20.54 11.94
C ALA A 115 -5.20 20.17 13.30
N GLY A 116 -4.51 19.01 13.39
CA GLY A 116 -3.93 18.55 14.64
C GLY A 116 -4.97 18.09 15.67
N THR A 117 -6.26 18.07 15.31
CA THR A 117 -7.31 17.53 16.15
C THR A 117 -7.08 16.01 16.27
N GLU A 118 -6.91 15.51 17.49
CA GLU A 118 -6.82 14.07 17.69
C GLU A 118 -8.06 13.41 17.08
N LEU A 119 -7.83 12.48 16.16
CA LEU A 119 -8.87 11.63 15.60
C LEU A 119 -9.21 10.53 16.61
N ASP A 120 -9.78 10.96 17.72
CA ASP A 120 -10.18 10.11 18.83
C ASP A 120 -11.39 9.24 18.49
N VAL A 121 -12.04 8.76 19.51
CA VAL A 121 -13.26 7.97 19.41
C VAL A 121 -14.41 8.88 18.94
N GLY A 122 -15.14 8.44 17.94
CA GLY A 122 -16.33 9.11 17.43
C GLY A 122 -17.32 8.10 16.86
N LEU A 123 -18.50 8.58 16.48
CA LEU A 123 -19.51 7.73 15.84
C LEU A 123 -18.96 7.16 14.52
N LYS A 124 -19.29 5.90 14.25
CA LYS A 124 -18.93 5.27 12.97
C LYS A 124 -19.52 6.03 11.78
N ILE A 125 -18.73 6.19 10.74
CA ILE A 125 -19.11 6.87 9.52
C ILE A 125 -19.76 5.83 8.59
N LYS A 126 -21.09 5.81 8.55
CA LYS A 126 -21.88 4.78 7.85
C LYS A 126 -21.44 4.60 6.38
N VAL A 127 -21.25 5.70 5.66
CA VAL A 127 -20.82 5.68 4.24
C VAL A 127 -19.48 4.96 4.09
N LEU A 128 -18.48 5.28 4.93
CA LEU A 128 -17.18 4.63 4.87
C LEU A 128 -17.25 3.17 5.31
N ASN A 129 -18.04 2.85 6.34
CA ASN A 129 -18.18 1.44 6.77
C ASN A 129 -18.79 0.60 5.67
N GLN A 130 -19.88 1.06 5.04
CA GLN A 130 -20.52 0.36 3.93
C GLN A 130 -19.52 0.15 2.77
N PHE A 131 -18.87 1.21 2.31
CA PHE A 131 -17.85 1.13 1.27
C PHE A 131 -16.75 0.11 1.60
N LEU A 132 -16.19 0.18 2.81
CA LEU A 132 -15.10 -0.71 3.23
C LEU A 132 -15.54 -2.17 3.30
N GLU A 133 -16.75 -2.44 3.79
CA GLU A 133 -17.31 -3.78 3.87
C GLU A 133 -17.52 -4.39 2.48
N GLU A 134 -18.13 -3.63 1.58
CA GLU A 134 -18.33 -4.00 0.18
C GLU A 134 -17.00 -4.29 -0.53
N GLN A 135 -15.99 -3.42 -0.35
CA GLN A 135 -14.68 -3.60 -0.97
C GLN A 135 -13.90 -4.79 -0.39
N ILE A 136 -13.95 -5.00 0.92
CA ILE A 136 -13.34 -6.18 1.55
C ILE A 136 -13.96 -7.47 1.00
N HIS A 137 -15.28 -7.51 0.87
CA HIS A 137 -15.97 -8.65 0.29
C HIS A 137 -15.57 -8.85 -1.18
N TYR A 138 -15.62 -7.79 -1.97
CA TYR A 138 -15.26 -7.81 -3.39
C TYR A 138 -13.86 -8.34 -3.62
N TYR A 139 -12.84 -7.75 -2.97
CA TYR A 139 -11.45 -8.18 -3.13
C TYR A 139 -11.19 -9.57 -2.57
N GLY A 140 -11.98 -10.01 -1.59
CA GLY A 140 -11.97 -11.39 -1.10
C GLY A 140 -12.34 -12.43 -2.16
N GLN A 141 -13.19 -12.08 -3.12
CA GLN A 141 -13.52 -12.93 -4.28
C GLN A 141 -12.55 -12.67 -5.44
N TYR A 142 -12.31 -11.40 -5.77
CA TYR A 142 -11.46 -10.98 -6.87
C TYR A 142 -10.08 -11.65 -6.85
N VAL A 143 -9.42 -11.66 -5.70
CA VAL A 143 -8.06 -12.20 -5.56
C VAL A 143 -7.97 -13.71 -5.83
N LYS A 144 -9.06 -14.44 -5.68
CA LYS A 144 -9.10 -15.89 -6.00
C LYS A 144 -8.98 -16.15 -7.50
N GLY A 145 -9.53 -15.24 -8.32
CA GLY A 145 -9.50 -15.31 -9.78
C GLY A 145 -8.19 -14.85 -10.42
N ILE A 146 -7.32 -14.16 -9.67
CA ILE A 146 -6.03 -13.68 -10.21
C ILE A 146 -5.05 -14.86 -10.33
N GLU A 147 -4.39 -14.97 -11.46
CA GLU A 147 -3.28 -15.90 -11.63
C GLU A 147 -2.06 -15.47 -10.79
N LYS A 148 -1.31 -16.44 -10.31
CA LYS A 148 -0.07 -16.17 -9.58
C LYS A 148 0.98 -15.67 -10.56
N GLY A 149 1.62 -14.55 -10.25
CA GLY A 149 2.76 -14.06 -11.02
C GLY A 149 3.93 -15.05 -11.02
N SER A 150 4.70 -15.06 -12.10
CA SER A 150 5.88 -15.93 -12.25
C SER A 150 6.98 -15.65 -11.22
N GLY A 151 6.95 -14.47 -10.60
CA GLY A 151 8.00 -14.01 -9.70
C GLY A 151 9.28 -13.63 -10.43
N ILE A 152 10.27 -13.19 -9.68
CA ILE A 152 11.62 -12.92 -10.21
C ILE A 152 12.48 -14.18 -10.13
N ASP A 153 13.31 -14.39 -11.15
CA ASP A 153 14.36 -15.40 -11.10
C ASP A 153 15.37 -15.02 -10.01
N ILE A 154 15.67 -15.97 -9.13
CA ILE A 154 16.58 -15.78 -8.01
C ILE A 154 17.99 -15.45 -8.46
N GLU A 155 18.41 -15.95 -9.63
CA GLU A 155 19.73 -15.64 -10.20
C GLU A 155 19.88 -14.19 -10.61
N VAL A 156 18.81 -13.54 -11.05
CA VAL A 156 18.80 -12.09 -11.32
C VAL A 156 19.05 -11.29 -10.04
N LEU A 157 18.44 -11.69 -8.91
CA LEU A 157 18.69 -11.08 -7.60
C LEU A 157 20.10 -11.34 -7.09
N ASN A 158 20.60 -12.58 -7.28
CA ASN A 158 21.96 -12.95 -6.88
C ASN A 158 23.02 -12.19 -7.69
N THR A 159 22.78 -11.95 -8.97
CA THR A 159 23.66 -11.15 -9.82
C THR A 159 23.69 -9.70 -9.34
N LEU A 160 22.52 -9.08 -9.15
CA LEU A 160 22.46 -7.73 -8.62
C LEU A 160 23.21 -7.61 -7.28
N PHE A 161 23.00 -8.56 -6.37
CA PHE A 161 23.66 -8.55 -5.07
C PHE A 161 25.19 -8.64 -5.19
N ARG A 162 25.71 -9.51 -6.07
CA ARG A 162 27.14 -9.62 -6.33
C ARG A 162 27.73 -8.35 -6.92
N ASP A 163 27.07 -7.77 -7.92
CA ASP A 163 27.52 -6.54 -8.56
C ASP A 163 27.63 -5.40 -7.54
N MET A 164 26.64 -5.28 -6.65
CA MET A 164 26.66 -4.28 -5.57
C MET A 164 27.75 -4.51 -4.56
N LEU A 165 28.05 -5.77 -4.22
CA LEU A 165 29.17 -6.10 -3.35
C LEU A 165 30.50 -5.68 -3.97
N PHE A 166 30.74 -5.98 -5.24
CA PHE A 166 31.97 -5.58 -5.95
C PHE A 166 32.11 -4.07 -5.99
N GLU A 167 31.03 -3.34 -6.32
CA GLU A 167 31.05 -1.87 -6.35
C GLU A 167 31.37 -1.27 -4.96
N ALA A 168 30.84 -1.83 -3.88
CA ALA A 168 31.13 -1.40 -2.53
C ALA A 168 32.62 -1.64 -2.15
N TYR A 169 33.14 -2.82 -2.48
CA TYR A 169 34.54 -3.17 -2.23
C TYR A 169 35.52 -2.27 -2.97
N GLU A 170 35.27 -1.95 -4.23
CA GLU A 170 36.12 -1.06 -5.01
C GLU A 170 36.15 0.39 -4.48
N LYS A 171 35.06 0.84 -3.84
CA LYS A 171 34.99 2.18 -3.23
C LYS A 171 35.73 2.29 -1.90
N GLU A 172 35.85 1.19 -1.15
CA GLU A 172 36.59 1.17 0.13
C GLU A 172 38.11 1.06 -0.05
N HIS A 173 38.58 0.67 -1.25
CA HIS A 173 39.99 0.41 -1.51
C HIS A 173 40.65 1.44 -2.46
N LYS A 174 39.93 2.54 -2.76
CA LYS A 174 40.41 3.76 -3.43
C LYS A 174 40.52 4.93 -2.44
#